data_29316b75462070aba438ae062966d0c7
#
_entry.id   29316b75462070aba438ae062966d0c7
#
_cell.length_a   1.000
_cell.length_b   1.000
_cell.length_c   1.000
_cell.angle_alpha   90.00
_cell.angle_beta   90.00
_cell.angle_gamma   90.00
#
_symmetry.space_group_name_H-M   'P 1'
#
loop_
_entity.id
_entity.type
_entity.pdbx_description
1 polymer ?
#
loop_
_entity_poly.entity_id
_entity_poly.type
_entity_poly.pdbx_seq_one_letter_code
_entity_poly.pdbx_strand_id
1 'polypeptide(L)'
;MAALTVLVLAWVLLPVARAYSLVSASHSVPGVPTDLAVADVGFDSTDGTPIRAWLALARVGAPAVVLVHGFKTSRAEMLPWARFLHVAGYNALLFDLRGSGRSGGATIGLGATEIRDIVEAVQTAGEAFRTDHIAVLGISLGAGAAILAAADDPRIAAVVADSAWTDQDFQLARLGFVDVGPLRLLLPPLGVPALNALVGADVTRARPLAAIARIAPRPILLIHSADDENATTPVEGARMLYAAAGEPKTLWVAPQGGHVGAINAFPDEYRARVLDFLRGAIG
;
A
#
# COMPACT_ATOMS: atom_id res chain seq x y z
N MET A 1 -8.63 7.06 46.24
CA MET A 1 -9.54 7.55 45.17
C MET A 1 -8.78 8.07 43.93
N ALA A 2 -7.81 8.99 44.06
CA ALA A 2 -7.10 9.54 42.90
C ALA A 2 -6.40 8.47 42.03
N ALA A 3 -5.71 7.49 42.63
CA ALA A 3 -5.04 6.43 41.86
C ALA A 3 -6.03 5.57 41.03
N LEU A 4 -7.19 5.23 41.59
CA LEU A 4 -8.23 4.48 40.86
C LEU A 4 -8.80 5.30 39.70
N THR A 5 -9.01 6.59 39.91
CA THR A 5 -9.49 7.49 38.85
C THR A 5 -8.48 7.57 37.69
N VAL A 6 -7.17 7.68 37.99
CA VAL A 6 -6.11 7.67 36.98
C VAL A 6 -6.07 6.36 36.21
N LEU A 7 -6.20 5.22 36.87
CA LEU A 7 -6.22 3.91 36.20
C LEU A 7 -7.42 3.73 35.29
N VAL A 8 -8.60 4.17 35.71
CA VAL A 8 -9.82 4.12 34.90
C VAL A 8 -9.70 5.03 33.68
N LEU A 9 -9.18 6.26 33.87
CA LEU A 9 -8.96 7.17 32.74
C LEU A 9 -7.93 6.61 31.76
N ALA A 10 -6.82 6.05 32.24
CA ALA A 10 -5.83 5.41 31.37
C ALA A 10 -6.42 4.24 30.59
N TRP A 11 -7.24 3.39 31.23
CA TRP A 11 -7.92 2.28 30.58
C TRP A 11 -8.92 2.73 29.51
N VAL A 12 -9.67 3.81 29.74
CA VAL A 12 -10.62 4.39 28.76
C VAL A 12 -9.88 5.05 27.60
N LEU A 13 -8.77 5.75 27.83
CA LEU A 13 -8.03 6.48 26.80
C LEU A 13 -7.07 5.60 25.99
N LEU A 14 -6.67 4.44 26.51
CA LEU A 14 -5.70 3.56 25.85
C LEU A 14 -6.09 3.15 24.43
N PRO A 15 -7.33 2.71 24.13
CA PRO A 15 -7.72 2.37 22.77
C PRO A 15 -7.68 3.57 21.81
N VAL A 16 -7.99 4.77 22.30
CA VAL A 16 -7.91 6.02 21.52
C VAL A 16 -6.45 6.37 21.23
N ALA A 17 -5.58 6.29 22.23
CA ALA A 17 -4.15 6.53 22.05
C ALA A 17 -3.51 5.54 21.07
N ARG A 18 -3.91 4.27 21.11
CA ARG A 18 -3.47 3.23 20.17
C ARG A 18 -3.97 3.49 18.75
N ALA A 19 -5.24 3.90 18.60
CA ALA A 19 -5.80 4.29 17.32
C ALA A 19 -4.99 5.47 16.72
N TYR A 20 -4.71 6.50 17.52
CA TYR A 20 -3.88 7.63 17.10
C TYR A 20 -2.46 7.18 16.70
N SER A 21 -1.80 6.37 17.52
CA SER A 21 -0.46 5.85 17.21
C SER A 21 -0.43 5.04 15.93
N LEU A 22 -1.49 4.27 15.65
CA LEU A 22 -1.58 3.46 14.43
C LEU A 22 -1.65 4.34 13.19
N VAL A 23 -2.48 5.40 13.18
CA VAL A 23 -2.73 6.20 11.98
C VAL A 23 -1.98 7.52 11.93
N SER A 24 -1.23 7.90 12.97
CA SER A 24 -0.45 9.14 12.97
C SER A 24 0.52 9.17 11.79
N ALA A 25 0.63 10.35 11.17
CA ALA A 25 1.52 10.58 10.04
C ALA A 25 2.99 10.25 10.36
N SER A 26 3.71 9.81 9.34
CA SER A 26 5.15 9.52 9.37
C SER A 26 5.87 10.35 8.30
N HIS A 27 6.00 11.66 8.57
CA HIS A 27 6.67 12.56 7.64
C HIS A 27 8.19 12.37 7.68
N SER A 28 8.79 12.38 6.50
CA SER A 28 10.23 12.26 6.29
C SER A 28 10.63 13.01 5.02
N VAL A 29 11.92 13.30 4.88
CA VAL A 29 12.44 13.87 3.63
C VAL A 29 13.23 12.77 2.92
N PRO A 30 12.64 12.07 1.93
CA PRO A 30 13.36 11.05 1.20
C PRO A 30 14.52 11.67 0.42
N GLY A 31 15.67 11.01 0.49
CA GLY A 31 16.84 11.41 -0.31
C GLY A 31 16.56 11.25 -1.80
N VAL A 32 16.91 12.26 -2.60
CA VAL A 32 16.81 12.17 -4.06
C VAL A 32 17.82 11.14 -4.57
N PRO A 33 17.41 10.17 -5.40
CA PRO A 33 18.35 9.18 -5.93
C PRO A 33 19.40 9.84 -6.84
N THR A 34 20.62 9.37 -6.78
CA THR A 34 21.73 9.86 -7.62
C THR A 34 21.96 9.01 -8.86
N ASP A 35 21.39 7.82 -8.88
CA ASP A 35 21.55 6.79 -9.91
C ASP A 35 20.31 6.59 -10.80
N LEU A 36 19.26 7.36 -10.55
CA LEU A 36 18.03 7.40 -11.34
C LEU A 36 17.59 8.87 -11.48
N ALA A 37 17.56 9.36 -12.71
CA ALA A 37 17.09 10.71 -12.97
C ALA A 37 15.58 10.80 -12.68
N VAL A 38 15.21 11.70 -11.76
CA VAL A 38 13.81 11.93 -11.37
C VAL A 38 13.48 13.41 -11.39
N ALA A 39 12.26 13.76 -11.82
CA ALA A 39 11.67 15.07 -11.64
C ALA A 39 10.81 15.07 -10.37
N ASP A 40 11.02 16.03 -9.46
CA ASP A 40 10.16 16.23 -8.28
C ASP A 40 8.90 16.99 -8.71
N VAL A 41 7.73 16.39 -8.47
CA VAL A 41 6.42 16.95 -8.84
C VAL A 41 5.45 16.87 -7.67
N GLY A 42 4.37 17.62 -7.76
CA GLY A 42 3.25 17.57 -6.82
C GLY A 42 1.94 17.56 -7.55
N PHE A 43 0.95 16.90 -6.97
CA PHE A 43 -0.45 16.92 -7.39
C PHE A 43 -1.34 16.87 -6.15
N ASP A 44 -2.61 17.22 -6.33
CA ASP A 44 -3.58 17.12 -5.24
C ASP A 44 -4.39 15.84 -5.40
N SER A 45 -4.56 15.10 -4.31
CA SER A 45 -5.49 13.98 -4.23
C SER A 45 -6.94 14.47 -4.44
N THR A 46 -7.88 13.56 -4.74
CA THR A 46 -9.29 13.91 -5.01
C THR A 46 -9.97 14.72 -3.90
N ASP A 47 -9.45 14.68 -2.69
CA ASP A 47 -9.93 15.45 -1.54
C ASP A 47 -9.10 16.70 -1.22
N GLY A 48 -8.18 17.10 -2.12
CA GLY A 48 -7.32 18.26 -1.97
C GLY A 48 -6.08 18.03 -1.10
N THR A 49 -5.81 16.78 -0.67
CA THR A 49 -4.56 16.47 0.07
C THR A 49 -3.37 16.62 -0.88
N PRO A 50 -2.36 17.48 -0.60
CA PRO A 50 -1.21 17.65 -1.46
C PRO A 50 -0.30 16.41 -1.42
N ILE A 51 -0.01 15.84 -2.58
CA ILE A 51 0.83 14.65 -2.77
C ILE A 51 2.15 15.03 -3.45
N ARG A 52 3.25 14.42 -3.03
CA ARG A 52 4.59 14.62 -3.58
C ARG A 52 5.08 13.35 -4.26
N ALA A 53 5.63 13.52 -5.44
CA ALA A 53 6.04 12.40 -6.27
C ALA A 53 7.37 12.66 -6.99
N TRP A 54 7.97 11.58 -7.49
CA TRP A 54 9.06 11.56 -8.45
C TRP A 54 8.57 10.92 -9.75
N LEU A 55 8.89 11.58 -10.87
CA LEU A 55 8.71 11.01 -12.20
C LEU A 55 10.07 10.54 -12.73
N ALA A 56 10.21 9.25 -12.98
CA ALA A 56 11.33 8.64 -13.69
C ALA A 56 10.92 8.37 -15.14
N LEU A 57 11.33 9.22 -16.05
CA LEU A 57 10.99 9.14 -17.48
C LEU A 57 12.01 8.27 -18.21
N ALA A 58 11.59 7.12 -18.72
CA ALA A 58 12.38 6.31 -19.64
C ALA A 58 12.20 6.83 -21.10
N ARG A 59 10.95 7.00 -21.53
CA ARG A 59 10.61 7.52 -22.86
C ARG A 59 9.16 8.03 -22.90
N VAL A 60 8.93 9.15 -23.54
CA VAL A 60 7.58 9.69 -23.77
C VAL A 60 6.73 8.67 -24.52
N GLY A 61 5.52 8.43 -24.04
CA GLY A 61 4.58 7.46 -24.60
C GLY A 61 4.87 5.99 -24.27
N ALA A 62 5.96 5.69 -23.54
CA ALA A 62 6.18 4.33 -23.02
C ALA A 62 5.18 4.00 -21.92
N PRO A 63 4.84 2.70 -21.72
CA PRO A 63 4.00 2.27 -20.61
C PRO A 63 4.55 2.74 -19.25
N ALA A 64 3.67 2.97 -18.28
CA ALA A 64 4.03 3.51 -16.99
C ALA A 64 3.60 2.59 -15.83
N VAL A 65 4.39 2.63 -14.75
CA VAL A 65 4.06 1.95 -13.49
C VAL A 65 3.99 2.97 -12.36
N VAL A 66 2.84 3.06 -11.70
CA VAL A 66 2.67 3.81 -10.46
C VAL A 66 3.10 2.93 -9.30
N LEU A 67 4.05 3.41 -8.51
CA LEU A 67 4.72 2.66 -7.43
C LEU A 67 4.25 3.13 -6.06
N VAL A 68 3.66 2.21 -5.27
CA VAL A 68 2.99 2.50 -4.01
C VAL A 68 3.70 1.84 -2.85
N HIS A 69 4.29 2.64 -1.97
CA HIS A 69 5.10 2.20 -0.83
C HIS A 69 4.29 1.59 0.33
N GLY A 70 4.99 0.99 1.30
CA GLY A 70 4.43 0.36 2.48
C GLY A 70 4.03 1.32 3.60
N PHE A 71 3.67 0.75 4.75
CA PHE A 71 3.19 1.49 5.92
C PHE A 71 4.30 2.32 6.58
N LYS A 72 4.02 3.61 6.81
CA LYS A 72 4.92 4.57 7.50
C LYS A 72 6.31 4.72 6.87
N THR A 73 6.42 4.50 5.57
CA THR A 73 7.64 4.71 4.79
C THR A 73 7.48 5.91 3.84
N SER A 74 8.18 5.92 2.72
CA SER A 74 8.09 6.98 1.72
C SER A 74 8.36 6.41 0.32
N ARG A 75 8.15 7.23 -0.71
CA ARG A 75 8.44 6.91 -2.12
C ARG A 75 9.86 6.36 -2.35
N ALA A 76 10.83 6.70 -1.49
CA ALA A 76 12.19 6.18 -1.60
C ALA A 76 12.28 4.66 -1.42
N GLU A 77 11.36 4.05 -0.68
CA GLU A 77 11.28 2.60 -0.55
C GLU A 77 11.09 1.91 -1.91
N MET A 78 10.42 2.59 -2.86
CA MET A 78 10.12 2.05 -4.18
C MET A 78 11.25 2.18 -5.21
N LEU A 79 12.41 2.75 -4.83
CA LEU A 79 13.54 2.92 -5.75
C LEU A 79 14.08 1.61 -6.34
N PRO A 80 14.17 0.48 -5.61
CA PRO A 80 14.58 -0.79 -6.22
C PRO A 80 13.71 -1.20 -7.41
N TRP A 81 12.39 -1.01 -7.31
CA TRP A 81 11.45 -1.30 -8.39
C TRP A 81 11.59 -0.30 -9.54
N ALA A 82 11.65 0.99 -9.24
CA ALA A 82 11.80 2.03 -10.24
C ALA A 82 13.05 1.84 -11.11
N ARG A 83 14.17 1.41 -10.51
CA ARG A 83 15.43 1.17 -11.23
C ARG A 83 15.32 0.09 -12.29
N PHE A 84 14.83 -1.09 -11.93
CA PHE A 84 14.76 -2.18 -12.92
C PHE A 84 13.66 -1.94 -13.95
N LEU A 85 12.56 -1.28 -13.59
CA LEU A 85 11.51 -0.88 -14.52
C LEU A 85 12.03 0.15 -15.52
N HIS A 86 12.76 1.16 -15.06
CA HIS A 86 13.35 2.19 -15.92
C HIS A 86 14.37 1.57 -16.91
N VAL A 87 15.22 0.67 -16.45
CA VAL A 87 16.17 -0.07 -17.33
C VAL A 87 15.41 -0.91 -18.36
N ALA A 88 14.24 -1.45 -18.01
CA ALA A 88 13.38 -2.20 -18.92
C ALA A 88 12.53 -1.31 -19.87
N GLY A 89 12.63 0.02 -19.76
CA GLY A 89 11.98 0.97 -20.64
C GLY A 89 10.59 1.45 -20.17
N TYR A 90 10.18 1.13 -18.95
CA TYR A 90 8.96 1.64 -18.33
C TYR A 90 9.19 3.00 -17.68
N ASN A 91 8.22 3.90 -17.83
CA ASN A 91 8.15 5.10 -17.00
C ASN A 91 7.69 4.71 -15.60
N ALA A 92 8.15 5.44 -14.57
CA ALA A 92 7.72 5.17 -13.20
C ALA A 92 7.32 6.47 -12.49
N LEU A 93 6.18 6.43 -11.79
CA LEU A 93 5.76 7.45 -10.85
C LEU A 93 5.83 6.87 -9.45
N LEU A 94 6.70 7.43 -8.60
CA LEU A 94 6.85 7.07 -7.19
C LEU A 94 6.30 8.23 -6.36
N PHE A 95 5.37 7.99 -5.45
CA PHE A 95 4.80 9.07 -4.64
C PHE A 95 4.73 8.69 -3.17
N ASP A 96 4.73 9.70 -2.32
CA ASP A 96 4.45 9.52 -0.90
C ASP A 96 2.94 9.49 -0.71
N LEU A 97 2.41 8.41 -0.14
CA LEU A 97 1.01 8.34 0.30
C LEU A 97 0.71 9.45 1.31
N ARG A 98 -0.55 9.84 1.46
CA ARG A 98 -0.97 10.80 2.50
C ARG A 98 -0.43 10.42 3.88
N GLY A 99 -0.08 11.40 4.68
CA GLY A 99 0.52 11.20 6.00
C GLY A 99 1.92 10.58 5.98
N SER A 100 2.58 10.51 4.82
CA SER A 100 3.90 9.90 4.67
C SER A 100 4.85 10.82 3.89
N GLY A 101 6.15 10.61 4.07
CA GLY A 101 7.18 11.32 3.34
C GLY A 101 7.01 12.85 3.39
N ARG A 102 6.90 13.50 2.22
CA ARG A 102 6.68 14.94 2.05
C ARG A 102 5.23 15.27 1.63
N SER A 103 4.36 14.28 1.50
CA SER A 103 2.94 14.49 1.21
C SER A 103 2.21 15.08 2.41
N GLY A 104 1.10 15.75 2.16
CA GLY A 104 0.19 16.24 3.19
C GLY A 104 -0.58 15.14 3.89
N GLY A 105 -1.47 15.57 4.77
CA GLY A 105 -2.29 14.67 5.58
C GLY A 105 -1.73 14.46 6.99
N ALA A 106 -2.61 14.46 7.97
CA ALA A 106 -2.26 14.24 9.39
C ALA A 106 -2.30 12.76 9.78
N THR A 107 -2.89 11.93 8.93
CA THR A 107 -3.13 10.52 9.21
C THR A 107 -2.89 9.64 7.99
N ILE A 108 -2.55 8.38 8.26
CA ILE A 108 -2.54 7.27 7.30
C ILE A 108 -3.91 6.59 7.40
N GLY A 109 -4.55 6.30 6.28
CA GLY A 109 -5.92 5.80 6.23
C GLY A 109 -6.08 4.28 6.23
N LEU A 110 -4.98 3.52 6.36
CA LEU A 110 -4.98 2.04 6.36
C LEU A 110 -5.66 1.44 5.12
N GLY A 111 -5.51 2.07 3.97
CA GLY A 111 -6.12 1.67 2.71
C GLY A 111 -7.48 2.30 2.43
N ALA A 112 -8.14 2.93 3.41
CA ALA A 112 -9.45 3.53 3.21
C ALA A 112 -9.42 4.87 2.45
N THR A 113 -8.33 5.63 2.60
CA THR A 113 -8.19 6.95 1.96
C THR A 113 -7.08 7.02 0.93
N GLU A 114 -6.08 6.13 0.99
CA GLU A 114 -4.96 6.04 0.04
C GLU A 114 -5.39 5.71 -1.39
N ILE A 115 -6.56 5.10 -1.56
CA ILE A 115 -7.17 4.86 -2.88
C ILE A 115 -7.25 6.16 -3.69
N ARG A 116 -7.61 7.28 -3.05
CA ARG A 116 -7.72 8.59 -3.68
C ARG A 116 -6.37 9.09 -4.22
N ASP A 117 -5.30 8.84 -3.46
CA ASP A 117 -3.95 9.22 -3.85
C ASP A 117 -3.47 8.41 -5.06
N ILE A 118 -3.79 7.10 -5.09
CA ILE A 118 -3.44 6.20 -6.19
C ILE A 118 -4.19 6.58 -7.47
N VAL A 119 -5.49 6.90 -7.38
CA VAL A 119 -6.32 7.32 -8.51
C VAL A 119 -5.75 8.59 -9.17
N GLU A 120 -5.35 9.58 -8.37
CA GLU A 120 -4.74 10.80 -8.88
C GLU A 120 -3.29 10.60 -9.36
N ALA A 121 -2.53 9.69 -8.71
CA ALA A 121 -1.21 9.30 -9.20
C ALA A 121 -1.29 8.64 -10.60
N VAL A 122 -2.32 7.82 -10.85
CA VAL A 122 -2.58 7.22 -12.17
C VAL A 122 -2.92 8.30 -13.21
N GLN A 123 -3.79 9.26 -12.86
CA GLN A 123 -4.09 10.40 -13.73
C GLN A 123 -2.82 11.20 -14.05
N THR A 124 -2.06 11.57 -13.01
CA THR A 124 -0.82 12.33 -13.16
C THR A 124 0.22 11.59 -14.02
N ALA A 125 0.34 10.26 -13.85
CA ALA A 125 1.24 9.44 -14.67
C ALA A 125 0.82 9.44 -16.14
N GLY A 126 -0.48 9.29 -16.42
CA GLY A 126 -1.03 9.32 -17.79
C GLY A 126 -0.72 10.62 -18.52
N GLU A 127 -0.95 11.74 -17.84
CA GLU A 127 -0.70 13.08 -18.38
C GLU A 127 0.81 13.35 -18.59
N ALA A 128 1.62 13.08 -17.53
CA ALA A 128 3.05 13.37 -17.56
C ALA A 128 3.81 12.51 -18.58
N PHE A 129 3.46 11.24 -18.70
CA PHE A 129 4.14 10.30 -19.60
C PHE A 129 3.45 10.16 -20.96
N ARG A 130 2.25 10.73 -21.13
CA ARG A 130 1.43 10.67 -22.34
C ARG A 130 1.11 9.23 -22.73
N THR A 131 0.59 8.46 -21.80
CA THR A 131 0.24 7.05 -21.99
C THR A 131 -1.03 6.69 -21.21
N ASP A 132 -1.82 5.78 -21.75
CA ASP A 132 -2.95 5.13 -21.08
C ASP A 132 -2.65 3.69 -20.65
N HIS A 133 -1.44 3.21 -20.98
CA HIS A 133 -0.91 1.90 -20.58
C HIS A 133 -0.27 2.00 -19.16
N ILE A 134 -1.12 1.98 -18.13
CA ILE A 134 -0.67 2.21 -16.75
C ILE A 134 -0.97 1.01 -15.87
N ALA A 135 0.07 0.46 -15.24
CA ALA A 135 -0.05 -0.51 -14.16
C ALA A 135 0.22 0.14 -12.79
N VAL A 136 -0.29 -0.48 -11.74
CA VAL A 136 0.05 -0.12 -10.35
C VAL A 136 0.81 -1.28 -9.72
N LEU A 137 1.98 -0.99 -9.13
CA LEU A 137 2.73 -1.92 -8.31
C LEU A 137 2.77 -1.39 -6.87
N GLY A 138 2.18 -2.13 -5.94
CA GLY A 138 2.17 -1.79 -4.54
C GLY A 138 2.81 -2.86 -3.67
N ILE A 139 3.37 -2.42 -2.54
CA ILE A 139 3.94 -3.31 -1.52
C ILE A 139 3.23 -3.12 -0.18
N SER A 140 3.00 -4.20 0.57
CA SER A 140 2.43 -4.17 1.91
C SER A 140 1.12 -3.34 1.98
N LEU A 141 1.08 -2.22 2.73
CA LEU A 141 -0.06 -1.30 2.75
C LEU A 141 -0.44 -0.86 1.33
N GLY A 142 0.55 -0.46 0.53
CA GLY A 142 0.37 -0.04 -0.86
C GLY A 142 -0.19 -1.14 -1.76
N ALA A 143 0.13 -2.41 -1.50
CA ALA A 143 -0.39 -3.53 -2.28
C ALA A 143 -1.91 -3.72 -2.11
N GLY A 144 -2.40 -3.70 -0.87
CA GLY A 144 -3.84 -3.75 -0.61
C GLY A 144 -4.57 -2.52 -1.14
N ALA A 145 -3.98 -1.32 -0.98
CA ALA A 145 -4.54 -0.08 -1.52
C ALA A 145 -4.59 -0.10 -3.06
N ALA A 146 -3.58 -0.68 -3.73
CA ALA A 146 -3.56 -0.86 -5.19
C ALA A 146 -4.68 -1.78 -5.68
N ILE A 147 -4.94 -2.89 -4.96
CA ILE A 147 -6.08 -3.78 -5.26
C ILE A 147 -7.40 -3.01 -5.15
N LEU A 148 -7.58 -2.23 -4.09
CA LEU A 148 -8.79 -1.43 -3.88
C LEU A 148 -8.96 -0.36 -4.97
N ALA A 149 -7.90 0.38 -5.29
CA ALA A 149 -7.94 1.39 -6.34
C ALA A 149 -8.26 0.78 -7.71
N ALA A 150 -7.62 -0.33 -8.06
CA ALA A 150 -7.88 -1.01 -9.33
C ALA A 150 -9.29 -1.60 -9.43
N ALA A 151 -9.90 -2.01 -8.31
CA ALA A 151 -11.27 -2.51 -8.29
C ALA A 151 -12.28 -1.42 -8.70
N ASP A 152 -11.96 -0.15 -8.50
CA ASP A 152 -12.85 0.98 -8.72
C ASP A 152 -12.42 1.89 -9.90
N ASP A 153 -11.13 1.83 -10.32
CA ASP A 153 -10.61 2.65 -11.42
C ASP A 153 -10.18 1.80 -12.63
N PRO A 154 -10.94 1.81 -13.74
CA PRO A 154 -10.61 1.04 -14.94
C PRO A 154 -9.36 1.52 -15.70
N ARG A 155 -8.84 2.72 -15.41
CA ARG A 155 -7.59 3.23 -16.03
C ARG A 155 -6.36 2.45 -15.57
N ILE A 156 -6.44 1.74 -14.45
CA ILE A 156 -5.40 0.83 -13.98
C ILE A 156 -5.49 -0.46 -14.80
N ALA A 157 -4.64 -0.60 -15.80
CA ALA A 157 -4.67 -1.72 -16.75
C ALA A 157 -4.18 -3.04 -16.15
N ALA A 158 -3.31 -2.99 -15.12
CA ALA A 158 -2.79 -4.19 -14.45
C ALA A 158 -2.34 -3.87 -13.02
N VAL A 159 -2.30 -4.89 -12.16
CA VAL A 159 -1.85 -4.77 -10.76
C VAL A 159 -0.75 -5.77 -10.45
N VAL A 160 0.32 -5.29 -9.81
CA VAL A 160 1.29 -6.13 -9.10
C VAL A 160 1.16 -5.83 -7.61
N ALA A 161 0.81 -6.82 -6.80
CA ALA A 161 0.59 -6.67 -5.37
C ALA A 161 1.52 -7.60 -4.59
N ASP A 162 2.55 -7.03 -3.96
CA ASP A 162 3.55 -7.77 -3.18
C ASP A 162 3.24 -7.64 -1.69
N SER A 163 3.11 -8.77 -1.00
CA SER A 163 2.81 -8.87 0.43
C SER A 163 1.52 -8.15 0.83
N ALA A 164 0.46 -8.28 0.01
CA ALA A 164 -0.81 -7.63 0.22
C ALA A 164 -1.57 -8.19 1.43
N TRP A 165 -2.27 -7.30 2.14
CA TRP A 165 -3.23 -7.63 3.20
C TRP A 165 -4.63 -7.92 2.62
N THR A 166 -5.46 -8.66 3.36
CA THR A 166 -6.83 -9.05 2.97
C THR A 166 -7.89 -8.06 3.47
N ASP A 167 -7.73 -7.62 4.71
CA ASP A 167 -8.60 -6.70 5.45
C ASP A 167 -7.83 -6.12 6.65
N GLN A 168 -8.48 -5.27 7.44
CA GLN A 168 -7.89 -4.65 8.62
C GLN A 168 -8.28 -5.35 9.94
N ASP A 169 -8.98 -6.49 9.88
CA ASP A 169 -9.60 -7.11 11.06
C ASP A 169 -8.56 -7.43 12.15
N PHE A 170 -7.36 -7.91 11.76
CA PHE A 170 -6.27 -8.17 12.71
C PHE A 170 -5.78 -6.89 13.43
N GLN A 171 -5.59 -5.80 12.69
CA GLN A 171 -5.15 -4.51 13.23
C GLN A 171 -6.21 -3.92 14.16
N LEU A 172 -7.48 -3.98 13.74
CA LEU A 172 -8.60 -3.44 14.49
C LEU A 172 -8.88 -4.24 15.78
N ALA A 173 -8.75 -5.55 15.73
CA ALA A 173 -8.90 -6.41 16.92
C ALA A 173 -7.93 -6.01 18.03
N ARG A 174 -6.70 -5.63 17.68
CA ARG A 174 -5.67 -5.22 18.66
C ARG A 174 -6.00 -3.92 19.39
N LEU A 175 -6.94 -3.13 18.90
CA LEU A 175 -7.45 -1.94 19.61
C LEU A 175 -8.38 -2.31 20.76
N GLY A 176 -8.94 -3.51 20.77
CA GLY A 176 -9.93 -3.99 21.72
C GLY A 176 -9.35 -4.69 22.97
N PHE A 177 -8.04 -4.90 23.07
CA PHE A 177 -7.44 -5.58 24.22
C PHE A 177 -6.01 -5.14 24.50
N VAL A 178 -5.52 -5.41 25.70
CA VAL A 178 -4.11 -5.29 26.10
C VAL A 178 -3.67 -6.52 26.86
N ASP A 179 -2.50 -7.04 26.53
CA ASP A 179 -1.90 -8.17 27.24
C ASP A 179 -1.02 -7.61 28.39
N VAL A 180 -1.28 -8.09 29.62
CA VAL A 180 -0.54 -7.74 30.84
C VAL A 180 -0.02 -9.04 31.42
N GLY A 181 1.21 -9.42 31.10
CA GLY A 181 1.74 -10.75 31.40
C GLY A 181 0.87 -11.83 30.74
N PRO A 182 0.39 -12.84 31.51
CA PRO A 182 -0.47 -13.89 30.95
C PRO A 182 -1.95 -13.48 30.78
N LEU A 183 -2.33 -12.28 31.23
CA LEU A 183 -3.72 -11.82 31.24
C LEU A 183 -4.01 -10.95 30.03
N ARG A 184 -5.14 -11.24 29.37
CA ARG A 184 -5.71 -10.38 28.32
C ARG A 184 -6.84 -9.56 28.90
N LEU A 185 -6.63 -8.24 28.97
CA LEU A 185 -7.64 -7.28 29.44
C LEU A 185 -8.37 -6.69 28.25
N LEU A 186 -9.68 -6.75 28.27
CA LEU A 186 -10.51 -6.08 27.26
C LEU A 186 -10.51 -4.58 27.50
N LEU A 187 -10.37 -3.82 26.42
CA LEU A 187 -10.44 -2.36 26.42
C LEU A 187 -11.85 -1.91 26.02
N PRO A 188 -12.27 -0.70 26.40
CA PRO A 188 -13.51 -0.11 25.90
C PRO A 188 -13.55 -0.08 24.37
N PRO A 189 -14.70 -0.27 23.71
CA PRO A 189 -14.82 -0.34 22.25
C PRO A 189 -14.73 1.05 21.60
N LEU A 190 -13.75 1.87 22.01
CA LEU A 190 -13.51 3.23 21.54
C LEU A 190 -12.46 3.30 20.44
N GLY A 191 -11.66 2.24 20.24
CA GLY A 191 -10.53 2.25 19.32
C GLY A 191 -10.94 2.45 17.87
N VAL A 192 -11.88 1.66 17.36
CA VAL A 192 -12.35 1.76 15.96
C VAL A 192 -13.11 3.06 15.70
N PRO A 193 -14.07 3.50 16.56
CA PRO A 193 -14.68 4.82 16.40
C PRO A 193 -13.66 5.98 16.40
N ALA A 194 -12.68 5.94 17.28
CA ALA A 194 -11.63 6.96 17.32
C ALA A 194 -10.77 6.93 16.05
N LEU A 195 -10.43 5.74 15.57
CA LEU A 195 -9.67 5.56 14.34
C LEU A 195 -10.44 6.13 13.14
N ASN A 196 -11.72 5.80 12.98
CA ASN A 196 -12.56 6.33 11.91
C ASN A 196 -12.70 7.86 11.99
N ALA A 197 -12.82 8.42 13.20
CA ALA A 197 -12.87 9.87 13.39
C ALA A 197 -11.55 10.56 13.02
N LEU A 198 -10.39 9.95 13.36
CA LEU A 198 -9.07 10.47 13.02
C LEU A 198 -8.78 10.42 11.51
N VAL A 199 -9.16 9.34 10.86
CA VAL A 199 -8.95 9.13 9.42
C VAL A 199 -9.99 9.90 8.59
N GLY A 200 -11.16 10.18 9.13
CA GLY A 200 -12.27 10.77 8.40
C GLY A 200 -12.94 9.80 7.41
N ALA A 201 -12.77 8.49 7.62
CA ALA A 201 -13.35 7.43 6.81
C ALA A 201 -13.59 6.16 7.65
N ASP A 202 -14.47 5.30 7.19
CA ASP A 202 -14.69 3.99 7.79
C ASP A 202 -13.64 2.99 7.30
N VAL A 203 -12.59 2.79 8.10
CA VAL A 203 -11.46 1.90 7.76
C VAL A 203 -11.88 0.43 7.67
N THR A 204 -13.00 0.04 8.24
CA THR A 204 -13.51 -1.35 8.18
C THR A 204 -13.98 -1.74 6.78
N ARG A 205 -14.21 -0.74 5.91
CA ARG A 205 -14.60 -0.96 4.51
C ARG A 205 -13.42 -1.22 3.59
N ALA A 206 -12.19 -0.95 4.03
CA ALA A 206 -10.99 -1.26 3.27
C ALA A 206 -10.74 -2.79 3.31
N ARG A 207 -11.27 -3.51 2.33
CA ARG A 207 -11.27 -4.98 2.25
C ARG A 207 -10.83 -5.44 0.86
N PRO A 208 -9.52 -5.51 0.57
CA PRO A 208 -8.99 -6.01 -0.70
C PRO A 208 -9.54 -7.37 -1.11
N LEU A 209 -9.70 -8.29 -0.15
CA LEU A 209 -10.26 -9.62 -0.42
C LEU A 209 -11.68 -9.56 -1.01
N ALA A 210 -12.51 -8.63 -0.55
CA ALA A 210 -13.86 -8.45 -1.08
C ALA A 210 -13.90 -7.69 -2.42
N ALA A 211 -12.82 -6.96 -2.74
CA ALA A 211 -12.74 -6.08 -3.91
C ALA A 211 -12.08 -6.74 -5.12
N ILE A 212 -11.12 -7.64 -4.90
CA ILE A 212 -10.17 -8.13 -5.91
C ILE A 212 -10.84 -8.75 -7.15
N ALA A 213 -12.00 -9.41 -6.99
CA ALA A 213 -12.74 -10.01 -8.12
C ALA A 213 -13.19 -8.97 -9.16
N ARG A 214 -13.38 -7.69 -8.76
CA ARG A 214 -13.81 -6.61 -9.67
C ARG A 214 -12.69 -6.10 -10.59
N ILE A 215 -11.43 -6.53 -10.37
CA ILE A 215 -10.32 -6.18 -11.24
C ILE A 215 -10.46 -6.88 -12.60
N ALA A 216 -10.96 -8.11 -12.62
CA ALA A 216 -11.13 -8.85 -13.86
C ALA A 216 -12.00 -8.08 -14.88
N PRO A 217 -11.67 -8.16 -16.19
CA PRO A 217 -10.69 -9.04 -16.84
C PRO A 217 -9.25 -8.47 -16.90
N ARG A 218 -8.92 -7.44 -16.12
CA ARG A 218 -7.57 -6.89 -16.05
C ARG A 218 -6.66 -7.80 -15.23
N PRO A 219 -5.40 -8.04 -15.68
CA PRO A 219 -4.51 -9.00 -15.04
C PRO A 219 -4.01 -8.53 -13.66
N ILE A 220 -3.82 -9.49 -12.75
CA ILE A 220 -3.19 -9.26 -11.46
C ILE A 220 -2.08 -10.28 -11.19
N LEU A 221 -0.92 -9.81 -10.74
CA LEU A 221 0.17 -10.61 -10.20
C LEU A 221 0.26 -10.39 -8.68
N LEU A 222 0.05 -11.47 -7.93
CA LEU A 222 0.25 -11.51 -6.48
C LEU A 222 1.62 -12.12 -6.19
N ILE A 223 2.39 -11.46 -5.33
CA ILE A 223 3.70 -11.94 -4.87
C ILE A 223 3.67 -12.01 -3.35
N HIS A 224 4.30 -13.04 -2.76
CA HIS A 224 4.44 -13.18 -1.31
C HIS A 224 5.62 -14.09 -0.98
N SER A 225 6.24 -13.95 0.20
CA SER A 225 7.23 -14.90 0.69
C SER A 225 6.59 -15.93 1.61
N ALA A 226 7.02 -17.19 1.50
CA ALA A 226 6.45 -18.29 2.31
C ALA A 226 6.77 -18.14 3.80
N ASP A 227 7.86 -17.46 4.13
CA ASP A 227 8.37 -17.20 5.47
C ASP A 227 8.04 -15.79 6.00
N ASP A 228 7.01 -15.13 5.42
CA ASP A 228 6.56 -13.83 5.94
C ASP A 228 5.86 -14.00 7.29
N GLU A 229 6.52 -13.55 8.36
CA GLU A 229 6.00 -13.59 9.74
C GLU A 229 5.16 -12.36 10.11
N ASN A 230 4.91 -11.45 9.16
CA ASN A 230 4.09 -10.28 9.42
C ASN A 230 2.63 -10.70 9.63
N ALA A 231 2.15 -10.56 10.86
CA ALA A 231 0.82 -10.99 11.25
C ALA A 231 -0.34 -10.26 10.54
N THR A 232 -0.06 -9.12 9.89
CA THR A 232 -1.08 -8.36 9.12
C THR A 232 -1.15 -8.82 7.67
N THR A 233 -0.12 -9.50 7.19
CA THR A 233 0.02 -9.97 5.80
C THR A 233 0.54 -11.40 5.77
N PRO A 234 -0.14 -12.39 6.38
CA PRO A 234 0.31 -13.77 6.33
C PRO A 234 0.21 -14.31 4.89
N VAL A 235 1.08 -15.27 4.53
CA VAL A 235 1.09 -15.88 3.19
C VAL A 235 -0.26 -16.51 2.81
N GLU A 236 -1.03 -16.98 3.79
CA GLU A 236 -2.40 -17.46 3.60
C GLU A 236 -3.31 -16.38 3.01
N GLY A 237 -3.10 -15.12 3.38
CA GLY A 237 -3.79 -13.97 2.80
C GLY A 237 -3.59 -13.86 1.30
N ALA A 238 -2.36 -14.06 0.82
CA ALA A 238 -2.07 -14.08 -0.62
C ALA A 238 -2.79 -15.22 -1.35
N ARG A 239 -2.89 -16.40 -0.75
CA ARG A 239 -3.66 -17.53 -1.29
C ARG A 239 -5.16 -17.23 -1.33
N MET A 240 -5.70 -16.58 -0.28
CA MET A 240 -7.11 -16.15 -0.25
C MET A 240 -7.39 -15.09 -1.33
N LEU A 241 -6.52 -14.10 -1.49
CA LEU A 241 -6.62 -13.10 -2.55
C LEU A 241 -6.59 -13.75 -3.94
N TYR A 242 -5.66 -14.68 -4.16
CA TYR A 242 -5.58 -15.43 -5.42
C TYR A 242 -6.84 -16.24 -5.69
N ALA A 243 -7.38 -16.93 -4.69
CA ALA A 243 -8.62 -17.70 -4.84
C ALA A 243 -9.82 -16.81 -5.20
N ALA A 244 -9.90 -15.60 -4.61
CA ALA A 244 -10.99 -14.64 -4.83
C ALA A 244 -10.85 -13.82 -6.12
N ALA A 245 -9.62 -13.65 -6.64
CA ALA A 245 -9.39 -12.91 -7.88
C ALA A 245 -10.02 -13.60 -9.08
N GLY A 246 -10.53 -12.79 -10.03
CA GLY A 246 -10.93 -13.26 -11.37
C GLY A 246 -9.73 -13.42 -12.30
N GLU A 247 -9.94 -14.08 -13.43
CA GLU A 247 -8.89 -14.25 -14.46
C GLU A 247 -8.72 -12.96 -15.31
N PRO A 248 -7.49 -12.71 -15.83
CA PRO A 248 -6.26 -13.46 -15.63
C PRO A 248 -5.55 -13.11 -14.33
N LYS A 249 -5.06 -14.10 -13.61
CA LYS A 249 -4.37 -13.93 -12.32
C LYS A 249 -3.15 -14.84 -12.20
N THR A 250 -2.16 -14.37 -11.49
CA THR A 250 -0.94 -15.15 -11.19
C THR A 250 -0.58 -14.98 -9.72
N LEU A 251 -0.14 -16.04 -9.08
CA LEU A 251 0.45 -16.02 -7.73
C LEU A 251 1.85 -16.61 -7.78
N TRP A 252 2.81 -15.87 -7.26
CA TRP A 252 4.14 -16.38 -6.95
C TRP A 252 4.39 -16.33 -5.45
N VAL A 253 4.54 -17.49 -4.83
CA VAL A 253 5.01 -17.58 -3.44
C VAL A 253 6.49 -17.89 -3.48
N ALA A 254 7.32 -16.87 -3.19
CA ALA A 254 8.77 -17.02 -3.09
C ALA A 254 9.11 -17.93 -1.88
N PRO A 255 10.08 -18.87 -2.00
CA PRO A 255 10.39 -19.79 -0.93
C PRO A 255 10.79 -19.13 0.40
N GLN A 256 11.42 -17.96 0.32
CA GLN A 256 11.88 -17.15 1.45
C GLN A 256 11.99 -15.68 1.07
N GLY A 257 12.22 -14.80 2.06
CA GLY A 257 12.42 -13.38 1.86
C GLY A 257 11.85 -12.53 3.00
N GLY A 258 10.93 -13.10 3.77
CA GLY A 258 10.19 -12.35 4.77
C GLY A 258 9.26 -11.32 4.14
N HIS A 259 8.84 -10.32 4.91
CA HIS A 259 7.90 -9.29 4.46
C HIS A 259 8.51 -8.41 3.37
N VAL A 260 7.92 -8.41 2.17
CA VAL A 260 8.37 -7.65 0.98
C VAL A 260 9.81 -7.98 0.54
N GLY A 261 10.40 -9.06 1.04
CA GLY A 261 11.82 -9.36 0.83
C GLY A 261 12.12 -10.28 -0.36
N ALA A 262 11.11 -10.77 -1.09
CA ALA A 262 11.30 -11.62 -2.27
C ALA A 262 12.19 -10.96 -3.34
N ILE A 263 12.11 -9.65 -3.52
CA ILE A 263 12.97 -8.88 -4.45
C ILE A 263 14.45 -8.95 -4.09
N ASN A 264 14.77 -9.06 -2.80
CA ASN A 264 16.15 -9.16 -2.32
C ASN A 264 16.64 -10.61 -2.30
N ALA A 265 15.78 -11.56 -1.94
CA ALA A 265 16.09 -12.98 -1.85
C ALA A 265 16.26 -13.64 -3.23
N PHE A 266 15.45 -13.22 -4.19
CA PHE A 266 15.41 -13.78 -5.56
C PHE A 266 15.37 -12.66 -6.62
N PRO A 267 16.39 -11.77 -6.68
CA PRO A 267 16.31 -10.53 -7.47
C PRO A 267 16.06 -10.77 -8.96
N ASP A 268 16.69 -11.74 -9.55
CA ASP A 268 16.55 -12.00 -10.99
C ASP A 268 15.21 -12.64 -11.33
N GLU A 269 14.76 -13.61 -10.52
CA GLU A 269 13.45 -14.24 -10.69
C GLU A 269 12.31 -13.23 -10.45
N TYR A 270 12.42 -12.41 -9.40
CA TYR A 270 11.45 -11.35 -9.11
C TYR A 270 11.28 -10.40 -10.29
N ARG A 271 12.43 -9.86 -10.79
CA ARG A 271 12.42 -8.94 -11.94
C ARG A 271 11.84 -9.60 -13.19
N ALA A 272 12.27 -10.84 -13.50
CA ALA A 272 11.75 -11.56 -14.65
C ALA A 272 10.25 -11.72 -14.59
N ARG A 273 9.69 -12.18 -13.46
CA ARG A 273 8.25 -12.38 -13.28
C ARG A 273 7.45 -11.08 -13.41
N VAL A 274 7.91 -10.00 -12.78
CA VAL A 274 7.25 -8.68 -12.88
C VAL A 274 7.32 -8.14 -14.30
N LEU A 275 8.47 -8.21 -14.97
CA LEU A 275 8.63 -7.70 -16.32
C LEU A 275 7.86 -8.53 -17.36
N ASP A 276 7.83 -9.87 -17.21
CA ASP A 276 7.04 -10.74 -18.10
C ASP A 276 5.54 -10.44 -17.97
N PHE A 277 5.07 -10.29 -16.73
CA PHE A 277 3.69 -9.89 -16.46
C PHE A 277 3.34 -8.54 -17.07
N LEU A 278 4.16 -7.51 -16.84
CA LEU A 278 3.91 -6.16 -17.36
C LEU A 278 3.95 -6.10 -18.89
N ARG A 279 4.88 -6.84 -19.54
CA ARG A 279 4.93 -6.96 -21.01
C ARG A 279 3.63 -7.54 -21.60
N GLY A 280 3.09 -8.54 -20.94
CA GLY A 280 1.81 -9.13 -21.39
C GLY A 280 0.59 -8.26 -21.10
N ALA A 281 0.68 -7.35 -20.14
CA ALA A 281 -0.46 -6.57 -19.67
C ALA A 281 -0.53 -5.15 -20.26
N ILE A 282 0.61 -4.46 -20.41
CA ILE A 282 0.68 -3.05 -20.80
C ILE A 282 1.81 -2.75 -21.80
N GLY A 283 2.62 -3.77 -22.19
CA GLY A 283 3.78 -3.65 -23.07
C GLY A 283 3.49 -3.53 -24.55
#